data_0cf19afbff4bd7fb53335f6631c3b435
#
_entry.id   0cf19afbff4bd7fb53335f6631c3b435
#
_cell.length_a   1.000
_cell.length_b   1.000
_cell.length_c   1.000
_cell.angle_alpha   90.00
_cell.angle_beta   90.00
_cell.angle_gamma   90.00
#
_symmetry.space_group_name_H-M   'P 1'
#
loop_
_entity.id
_entity.type
_entity.pdbx_description
1 polymer ?
#
loop_
_entity_poly.entity_id
_entity_poly.type
_entity_poly.pdbx_seq_one_letter_code
_entity_poly.pdbx_strand_id
1 'polypeptide(L)'
;DMNNKTSNIYPWVVVGLLWGVALLNYMDRQMLSTMRIPMMEDVRELESAANFGRLMAVFLWVYGLMSPLSGIVGDRMSRKWLIVGSLCVWSGVTYLMGYATTFNQLYWLRGIMGISEALYLPAALSLIADFHKDKTRSLAVGIHMTGLYVGQAIGGFGATFAAIYSWHTTFHWFGIIGVGYGVILAFLLRDKERGSVSENQKMKKIPVLKSLGMLFSNVFFWIILFYFCVPGTPGWAAKNWLPTLFSDSLSIDIS
;
A
#
# COMPACT_ATOMS: atom_id res chain seq x y z
N ASP A 1 -17.65 12.55 -33.52
CA ASP A 1 -18.33 12.10 -32.29
C ASP A 1 -17.66 10.92 -31.58
N MET A 2 -16.70 10.24 -32.20
CA MET A 2 -15.91 9.20 -31.53
C MET A 2 -14.94 9.75 -30.46
N ASN A 3 -14.44 10.97 -30.63
CA ASN A 3 -13.52 11.61 -29.66
C ASN A 3 -14.19 11.98 -28.32
N ASN A 4 -15.51 12.16 -28.30
CA ASN A 4 -16.23 12.55 -27.07
C ASN A 4 -16.64 11.33 -26.20
N LYS A 5 -16.77 10.14 -26.80
CA LYS A 5 -17.06 8.91 -26.07
C LYS A 5 -15.82 8.32 -25.36
N THR A 6 -14.64 8.46 -25.95
CA THR A 6 -13.38 8.02 -25.33
C THR A 6 -13.00 8.87 -24.13
N SER A 7 -13.41 10.15 -24.08
CA SER A 7 -13.21 11.03 -22.93
C SER A 7 -13.97 10.58 -21.67
N ASN A 8 -15.09 9.88 -21.82
CA ASN A 8 -15.90 9.42 -20.67
C ASN A 8 -15.47 8.06 -20.09
N ILE A 9 -14.72 7.25 -20.83
CA ILE A 9 -14.30 5.91 -20.40
C ILE A 9 -12.97 5.96 -19.65
N TYR A 10 -12.05 6.83 -20.04
CA TYR A 10 -10.71 6.89 -19.47
C TYR A 10 -10.67 7.09 -17.93
N PRO A 11 -11.52 7.92 -17.30
CA PRO A 11 -11.60 7.99 -15.84
C PRO A 11 -11.81 6.62 -15.16
N TRP A 12 -12.66 5.77 -15.74
CA TRP A 12 -12.90 4.42 -15.21
C TRP A 12 -11.75 3.45 -15.49
N VAL A 13 -11.05 3.63 -16.61
CA VAL A 13 -9.79 2.91 -16.88
C VAL A 13 -8.75 3.24 -15.82
N VAL A 14 -8.63 4.51 -15.42
CA VAL A 14 -7.73 4.92 -14.32
C VAL A 14 -8.10 4.20 -13.02
N VAL A 15 -9.39 4.12 -12.68
CA VAL A 15 -9.84 3.39 -11.49
C VAL A 15 -9.48 1.90 -11.58
N GLY A 16 -9.67 1.26 -12.72
CA GLY A 16 -9.31 -0.15 -12.94
C GLY A 16 -7.80 -0.39 -12.83
N LEU A 17 -6.99 0.50 -13.40
CA LEU A 17 -5.52 0.44 -13.28
C LEU A 17 -5.07 0.62 -11.82
N LEU A 18 -5.63 1.56 -11.09
CA LEU A 18 -5.31 1.80 -9.69
C LEU A 18 -5.86 0.69 -8.78
N TRP A 19 -6.95 0.03 -9.17
CA TRP A 19 -7.47 -1.14 -8.49
C TRP A 19 -6.45 -2.29 -8.50
N GLY A 20 -5.81 -2.54 -9.64
CA GLY A 20 -4.72 -3.54 -9.73
C GLY A 20 -3.53 -3.19 -8.83
N VAL A 21 -3.15 -1.90 -8.72
CA VAL A 21 -2.08 -1.46 -7.80
C VAL A 21 -2.49 -1.70 -6.34
N ALA A 22 -3.74 -1.36 -6.00
CA ALA A 22 -4.28 -1.56 -4.65
C ALA A 22 -4.29 -3.04 -4.26
N LEU A 23 -4.67 -3.91 -5.19
CA LEU A 23 -4.63 -5.36 -5.02
C LEU A 23 -3.22 -5.85 -4.71
N LEU A 24 -2.23 -5.50 -5.54
CA LEU A 24 -0.83 -5.88 -5.34
C LEU A 24 -0.29 -5.37 -4.00
N ASN A 25 -0.58 -4.12 -3.65
CA ASN A 25 -0.13 -3.50 -2.41
C ASN A 25 -0.57 -4.26 -1.15
N TYR A 26 -1.86 -4.58 -1.05
CA TYR A 26 -2.38 -5.29 0.12
C TYR A 26 -2.11 -6.80 0.10
N MET A 27 -1.95 -7.37 -1.07
CA MET A 27 -1.52 -8.76 -1.22
C MET A 27 -0.11 -8.95 -0.65
N ASP A 28 0.85 -8.08 -1.00
CA ASP A 28 2.23 -8.12 -0.48
C ASP A 28 2.26 -8.00 1.06
N ARG A 29 1.43 -7.11 1.60
CA ARG A 29 1.32 -6.94 3.07
C ARG A 29 0.81 -8.20 3.76
N GLN A 30 -0.22 -8.83 3.20
CA GLN A 30 -0.86 -9.98 3.81
C GLN A 30 -0.03 -11.25 3.65
N MET A 31 0.63 -11.43 2.50
CA MET A 31 1.47 -12.60 2.25
C MET A 31 2.56 -12.81 3.28
N LEU A 32 3.26 -11.74 3.68
CA LEU A 32 4.31 -11.87 4.69
C LEU A 32 3.79 -12.43 6.01
N SER A 33 2.58 -12.04 6.43
CA SER A 33 2.01 -12.52 7.68
C SER A 33 1.66 -14.01 7.64
N THR A 34 1.28 -14.53 6.48
CA THR A 34 0.94 -15.94 6.29
C THR A 34 2.15 -16.82 6.02
N MET A 35 3.24 -16.26 5.47
CA MET A 35 4.46 -16.99 5.17
C MET A 35 5.46 -17.10 6.33
N ARG A 36 5.09 -16.66 7.55
CA ARG A 36 6.00 -16.74 8.72
C ARG A 36 6.56 -18.15 8.92
N ILE A 37 5.70 -19.16 8.91
CA ILE A 37 6.10 -20.56 9.18
C ILE A 37 7.12 -21.06 8.16
N PRO A 38 6.87 -21.04 6.85
CA PRO A 38 7.88 -21.45 5.87
C PRO A 38 9.16 -20.60 5.89
N MET A 39 9.09 -19.32 6.29
CA MET A 39 10.28 -18.48 6.42
C MET A 39 11.14 -18.82 7.64
N MET A 40 10.58 -19.41 8.70
CA MET A 40 11.33 -19.80 9.91
C MET A 40 12.35 -20.91 9.63
N GLU A 41 12.15 -21.72 8.60
CA GLU A 41 13.09 -22.78 8.21
C GLU A 41 14.46 -22.20 7.83
N ASP A 42 14.47 -21.05 7.14
CA ASP A 42 15.68 -20.39 6.66
C ASP A 42 16.15 -19.25 7.58
N VAL A 43 15.21 -18.54 8.20
CA VAL A 43 15.46 -17.39 9.09
C VAL A 43 14.95 -17.71 10.48
N ARG A 44 15.78 -18.43 11.27
CA ARG A 44 15.41 -18.92 12.61
C ARG A 44 15.02 -17.82 13.59
N GLU A 45 15.52 -16.60 13.43
CA GLU A 45 15.13 -15.47 14.28
C GLU A 45 13.63 -15.16 14.24
N LEU A 46 12.90 -15.62 13.21
CA LEU A 46 11.45 -15.48 13.07
C LEU A 46 10.65 -16.47 13.97
N GLU A 47 11.31 -17.47 14.56
CA GLU A 47 10.72 -18.32 15.60
C GLU A 47 10.26 -17.47 16.79
N SER A 48 11.03 -16.43 17.11
CA SER A 48 10.65 -15.46 18.14
C SER A 48 9.45 -14.62 17.68
N ALA A 49 8.34 -14.73 18.42
CA ALA A 49 7.16 -13.88 18.21
C ALA A 49 7.49 -12.38 18.30
N ALA A 50 8.44 -12.00 19.17
CA ALA A 50 8.89 -10.62 19.30
C ALA A 50 9.62 -10.13 18.05
N ASN A 51 10.46 -10.94 17.42
CA ASN A 51 11.14 -10.58 16.19
C ASN A 51 10.16 -10.47 15.02
N PHE A 52 9.24 -11.40 14.90
CA PHE A 52 8.18 -11.29 13.88
C PHE A 52 7.32 -10.04 14.10
N GLY A 53 6.95 -9.75 15.34
CA GLY A 53 6.26 -8.52 15.70
C GLY A 53 7.06 -7.25 15.31
N ARG A 54 8.38 -7.23 15.51
CA ARG A 54 9.27 -6.13 15.07
C ARG A 54 9.28 -6.00 13.55
N LEU A 55 9.31 -7.11 12.81
CA LEU A 55 9.26 -7.10 11.34
C LEU A 55 7.95 -6.52 10.81
N MET A 56 6.84 -6.81 11.47
CA MET A 56 5.55 -6.21 11.14
C MET A 56 5.48 -4.74 11.52
N ALA A 57 6.00 -4.40 12.71
CA ALA A 57 5.94 -3.06 13.27
C ALA A 57 6.81 -2.05 12.51
N VAL A 58 8.02 -2.42 12.05
CA VAL A 58 8.91 -1.49 11.35
C VAL A 58 8.25 -0.89 10.10
N PHE A 59 7.52 -1.71 9.35
CA PHE A 59 6.76 -1.25 8.20
C PHE A 59 5.74 -0.17 8.59
N LEU A 60 4.94 -0.42 9.64
CA LEU A 60 3.91 0.52 10.09
C LEU A 60 4.50 1.81 10.66
N TRP A 61 5.57 1.73 11.43
CA TRP A 61 6.25 2.89 11.96
C TRP A 61 6.77 3.79 10.83
N VAL A 62 7.50 3.19 9.89
CA VAL A 62 8.05 3.93 8.75
C VAL A 62 6.94 4.48 7.87
N TYR A 63 5.93 3.67 7.55
CA TYR A 63 4.76 4.10 6.79
C TYR A 63 4.04 5.28 7.47
N GLY A 64 3.80 5.19 8.78
CA GLY A 64 3.14 6.24 9.55
C GLY A 64 3.94 7.55 9.58
N LEU A 65 5.26 7.47 9.80
CA LEU A 65 6.15 8.63 9.79
C LEU A 65 6.26 9.29 8.41
N MET A 66 6.21 8.48 7.35
CA MET A 66 6.28 8.98 5.97
C MET A 66 4.94 9.53 5.47
N SER A 67 3.81 9.12 6.04
CA SER A 67 2.47 9.53 5.58
C SER A 67 2.27 11.06 5.52
N PRO A 68 2.66 11.89 6.52
CA PRO A 68 2.57 13.33 6.41
C PRO A 68 3.46 13.91 5.30
N LEU A 69 4.64 13.32 5.08
CA LEU A 69 5.58 13.74 4.05
C LEU A 69 5.06 13.39 2.65
N SER A 70 4.34 12.29 2.52
CA SER A 70 3.76 11.86 1.24
C SER A 70 2.77 12.88 0.66
N GLY A 71 2.01 13.56 1.51
CA GLY A 71 1.14 14.67 1.09
C GLY A 71 1.94 15.82 0.47
N ILE A 72 3.04 16.23 1.11
CA ILE A 72 3.92 17.32 0.63
C ILE A 72 4.58 16.95 -0.71
N VAL A 73 5.05 15.71 -0.83
CA VAL A 73 5.66 15.19 -2.06
C VAL A 73 4.61 15.11 -3.16
N GLY A 74 3.40 14.62 -2.85
CA GLY A 74 2.26 14.53 -3.77
C GLY A 74 1.82 15.87 -4.33
N ASP A 75 1.98 16.96 -3.57
CA ASP A 75 1.68 18.31 -4.04
C ASP A 75 2.70 18.86 -5.05
N ARG A 76 3.92 18.34 -5.03
CA ARG A 76 5.03 18.85 -5.86
C ARG A 76 5.34 18.00 -7.07
N MET A 77 5.05 16.71 -7.00
CA MET A 77 5.37 15.74 -8.05
C MET A 77 4.14 15.34 -8.86
N SER A 78 4.38 14.77 -10.04
CA SER A 78 3.38 14.12 -10.87
C SER A 78 2.80 12.91 -10.13
N ARG A 79 1.47 12.84 -10.01
CA ARG A 79 0.78 11.73 -9.33
C ARG A 79 1.02 10.40 -10.02
N LYS A 80 1.05 10.41 -11.34
CA LYS A 80 1.41 9.25 -12.15
C LYS A 80 2.77 8.69 -11.75
N TRP A 81 3.81 9.54 -11.75
CA TRP A 81 5.16 9.08 -11.47
C TRP A 81 5.38 8.69 -10.00
N LEU A 82 4.62 9.29 -9.07
CA LEU A 82 4.60 8.83 -7.68
C LEU A 82 4.01 7.43 -7.56
N ILE A 83 2.89 7.15 -8.24
CA ILE A 83 2.24 5.84 -8.22
C ILE A 83 3.14 4.78 -8.87
N VAL A 84 3.65 5.06 -10.08
CA VAL A 84 4.51 4.14 -10.81
C VAL A 84 5.82 3.90 -10.06
N GLY A 85 6.46 4.97 -9.59
CA GLY A 85 7.72 4.88 -8.86
C GLY A 85 7.57 4.12 -7.54
N SER A 86 6.53 4.41 -6.76
CA SER A 86 6.29 3.70 -5.52
C SER A 86 6.00 2.21 -5.77
N LEU A 87 5.17 1.86 -6.77
CA LEU A 87 4.92 0.48 -7.16
C LEU A 87 6.20 -0.25 -7.56
N CYS A 88 7.02 0.34 -8.41
CA CYS A 88 8.28 -0.28 -8.83
C CYS A 88 9.25 -0.47 -7.66
N VAL A 89 9.33 0.50 -6.73
CA VAL A 89 10.22 0.40 -5.57
C VAL A 89 9.76 -0.69 -4.63
N TRP A 90 8.50 -0.71 -4.17
CA TRP A 90 8.08 -1.76 -3.23
C TRP A 90 8.09 -3.14 -3.88
N SER A 91 7.73 -3.26 -5.18
CA SER A 91 7.80 -4.54 -5.88
C SER A 91 9.23 -5.03 -6.07
N GLY A 92 10.16 -4.11 -6.34
CA GLY A 92 11.60 -4.42 -6.35
C GLY A 92 12.10 -4.87 -4.96
N VAL A 93 11.61 -4.24 -3.90
CA VAL A 93 11.91 -4.66 -2.51
C VAL A 93 11.32 -6.04 -2.22
N THR A 94 10.07 -6.32 -2.65
CA THR A 94 9.45 -7.65 -2.53
C THR A 94 10.30 -8.70 -3.25
N TYR A 95 10.77 -8.40 -4.45
CA TYR A 95 11.70 -9.28 -5.19
C TYR A 95 12.99 -9.54 -4.40
N LEU A 96 13.60 -8.50 -3.83
CA LEU A 96 14.81 -8.61 -3.02
C LEU A 96 14.60 -9.38 -1.72
N MET A 97 13.40 -9.32 -1.13
CA MET A 97 13.06 -10.13 0.04
C MET A 97 13.20 -11.63 -0.24
N GLY A 98 12.96 -12.06 -1.48
CA GLY A 98 13.20 -13.45 -1.89
C GLY A 98 14.66 -13.89 -1.82
N TYR A 99 15.63 -13.01 -1.70
CA TYR A 99 17.05 -13.34 -1.48
C TYR A 99 17.48 -13.20 -0.02
N ALA A 100 16.60 -12.79 0.87
CA ALA A 100 16.97 -12.57 2.25
C ALA A 100 17.28 -13.89 2.98
N THR A 101 18.39 -13.92 3.68
CA THR A 101 18.85 -15.06 4.48
C THR A 101 18.95 -14.72 5.97
N THR A 102 18.76 -13.45 6.34
CA THR A 102 18.85 -12.98 7.72
C THR A 102 17.66 -12.08 8.07
N PHE A 103 17.32 -12.06 9.37
CA PHE A 103 16.30 -11.16 9.89
C PHE A 103 16.59 -9.69 9.60
N ASN A 104 17.86 -9.26 9.72
CA ASN A 104 18.22 -7.87 9.47
C ASN A 104 17.96 -7.43 8.01
N GLN A 105 18.21 -8.31 7.04
CA GLN A 105 17.88 -8.03 5.63
C GLN A 105 16.38 -7.82 5.45
N LEU A 106 15.55 -8.72 5.98
CA LEU A 106 14.10 -8.60 5.94
C LEU A 106 13.62 -7.32 6.63
N TYR A 107 14.20 -7.00 7.79
CA TYR A 107 13.84 -5.81 8.58
C TYR A 107 14.07 -4.51 7.81
N TRP A 108 15.25 -4.32 7.22
CA TRP A 108 15.56 -3.13 6.44
C TRP A 108 14.76 -3.04 5.14
N LEU A 109 14.60 -4.15 4.43
CA LEU A 109 13.76 -4.20 3.23
C LEU A 109 12.31 -3.81 3.57
N ARG A 110 11.80 -4.29 4.69
CA ARG A 110 10.46 -3.96 5.17
C ARG A 110 10.31 -2.47 5.52
N GLY A 111 11.34 -1.86 6.09
CA GLY A 111 11.41 -0.41 6.32
C GLY A 111 11.36 0.39 5.01
N ILE A 112 12.16 0.01 4.01
CA ILE A 112 12.17 0.66 2.69
C ILE A 112 10.79 0.52 2.01
N MET A 113 10.17 -0.64 2.11
CA MET A 113 8.80 -0.88 1.62
C MET A 113 7.81 0.11 2.23
N GLY A 114 7.88 0.36 3.55
CA GLY A 114 7.03 1.32 4.24
C GLY A 114 7.17 2.75 3.70
N ILE A 115 8.39 3.17 3.33
CA ILE A 115 8.63 4.49 2.71
C ILE A 115 7.90 4.58 1.37
N SER A 116 8.10 3.59 0.51
CA SER A 116 7.57 3.61 -0.86
C SER A 116 6.04 3.51 -0.87
N GLU A 117 5.47 2.64 -0.06
CA GLU A 117 4.03 2.44 -0.02
C GLU A 117 3.25 3.62 0.58
N ALA A 118 3.87 4.38 1.50
CA ALA A 118 3.26 5.59 2.06
C ALA A 118 2.94 6.65 0.99
N LEU A 119 3.67 6.66 -0.13
CA LEU A 119 3.47 7.60 -1.22
C LEU A 119 2.27 7.22 -2.12
N TYR A 120 1.90 5.93 -2.16
CA TYR A 120 0.92 5.42 -3.11
C TYR A 120 -0.51 5.90 -2.84
N LEU A 121 -1.04 5.62 -1.66
CA LEU A 121 -2.47 5.81 -1.38
C LEU A 121 -2.94 7.27 -1.53
N PRO A 122 -2.23 8.28 -0.99
CA PRO A 122 -2.60 9.68 -1.21
C PRO A 122 -2.55 10.10 -2.68
N ALA A 123 -1.54 9.62 -3.43
CA ALA A 123 -1.41 9.91 -4.86
C ALA A 123 -2.54 9.28 -5.68
N ALA A 124 -2.89 8.02 -5.38
CA ALA A 124 -3.97 7.29 -6.05
C ALA A 124 -5.34 7.95 -5.81
N LEU A 125 -5.68 8.25 -4.55
CA LEU A 125 -6.94 8.91 -4.21
C LEU A 125 -7.04 10.31 -4.81
N SER A 126 -5.92 11.04 -4.85
CA SER A 126 -5.85 12.35 -5.50
C SER A 126 -6.07 12.24 -7.00
N LEU A 127 -5.44 11.25 -7.66
CA LEU A 127 -5.62 11.04 -9.10
C LEU A 127 -7.06 10.63 -9.44
N ILE A 128 -7.68 9.76 -8.65
CA ILE A 128 -9.11 9.42 -8.80
C ILE A 128 -9.97 10.67 -8.67
N ALA A 129 -9.69 11.52 -7.68
CA ALA A 129 -10.44 12.76 -7.47
C ALA A 129 -10.29 13.78 -8.60
N ASP A 130 -9.17 13.76 -9.33
CA ASP A 130 -8.97 14.62 -10.50
C ASP A 130 -9.84 14.19 -11.69
N PHE A 131 -10.01 12.89 -11.87
CA PHE A 131 -10.80 12.34 -12.99
C PHE A 131 -12.29 12.22 -12.66
N HIS A 132 -12.65 12.04 -11.38
CA HIS A 132 -14.04 11.87 -10.94
C HIS A 132 -14.48 13.03 -10.04
N LYS A 133 -15.57 13.69 -10.42
CA LYS A 133 -16.16 14.79 -9.67
C LYS A 133 -17.53 14.38 -9.12
N ASP A 134 -17.96 15.02 -8.05
CA ASP A 134 -19.29 14.94 -7.47
C ASP A 134 -19.86 13.51 -7.38
N LYS A 135 -20.83 13.19 -8.23
CA LYS A 135 -21.62 11.96 -8.18
C LYS A 135 -20.82 10.66 -8.37
N THR A 136 -19.72 10.71 -9.10
CA THR A 136 -18.92 9.50 -9.46
C THR A 136 -17.71 9.29 -8.57
N ARG A 137 -17.28 10.31 -7.81
CA ARG A 137 -16.07 10.23 -6.98
C ARG A 137 -16.15 9.17 -5.90
N SER A 138 -17.26 9.14 -5.15
CA SER A 138 -17.46 8.16 -4.07
C SER A 138 -17.48 6.73 -4.60
N LEU A 139 -18.14 6.51 -5.73
CA LEU A 139 -18.18 5.20 -6.38
C LEU A 139 -16.79 4.77 -6.86
N ALA A 140 -16.04 5.66 -7.51
CA ALA A 140 -14.69 5.40 -8.00
C ALA A 140 -13.73 5.03 -6.86
N VAL A 141 -13.78 5.77 -5.74
CA VAL A 141 -13.01 5.45 -4.53
C VAL A 141 -13.47 4.12 -3.94
N GLY A 142 -14.77 3.85 -3.87
CA GLY A 142 -15.32 2.59 -3.38
C GLY A 142 -14.82 1.39 -4.19
N ILE A 143 -14.84 1.48 -5.53
CA ILE A 143 -14.30 0.44 -6.41
C ILE A 143 -12.79 0.25 -6.15
N HIS A 144 -12.01 1.34 -6.08
CA HIS A 144 -10.58 1.24 -5.77
C HIS A 144 -10.33 0.52 -4.42
N MET A 145 -11.13 0.82 -3.39
CA MET A 145 -11.02 0.15 -2.08
C MET A 145 -11.33 -1.34 -2.13
N THR A 146 -12.19 -1.81 -3.04
CA THR A 146 -12.40 -3.27 -3.19
C THR A 146 -11.13 -4.00 -3.61
N GLY A 147 -10.23 -3.36 -4.37
CA GLY A 147 -8.93 -3.92 -4.72
C GLY A 147 -8.07 -4.25 -3.50
N LEU A 148 -8.11 -3.41 -2.46
CA LEU A 148 -7.41 -3.65 -1.20
C LEU A 148 -7.89 -4.94 -0.52
N TYR A 149 -9.22 -5.15 -0.44
CA TYR A 149 -9.79 -6.33 0.20
C TYR A 149 -9.56 -7.61 -0.61
N VAL A 150 -9.63 -7.53 -1.95
CA VAL A 150 -9.32 -8.66 -2.83
C VAL A 150 -7.82 -9.01 -2.70
N GLY A 151 -6.94 -8.02 -2.65
CA GLY A 151 -5.52 -8.23 -2.41
C GLY A 151 -5.25 -8.92 -1.08
N GLN A 152 -5.91 -8.49 0.01
CA GLN A 152 -5.81 -9.17 1.31
C GLN A 152 -6.26 -10.63 1.25
N ALA A 153 -7.37 -10.91 0.57
CA ALA A 153 -7.90 -12.26 0.42
C ALA A 153 -6.90 -13.17 -0.33
N ILE A 154 -6.34 -12.70 -1.44
CA ILE A 154 -5.35 -13.45 -2.21
C ILE A 154 -4.05 -13.63 -1.42
N GLY A 155 -3.58 -12.59 -0.72
CA GLY A 155 -2.40 -12.65 0.15
C GLY A 155 -2.56 -13.61 1.32
N GLY A 156 -3.80 -13.93 1.71
CA GLY A 156 -4.13 -14.96 2.69
C GLY A 156 -3.63 -16.36 2.29
N PHE A 157 -3.49 -16.63 0.99
CA PHE A 157 -2.94 -17.88 0.46
C PHE A 157 -1.40 -17.90 0.37
N GLY A 158 -0.72 -16.97 0.98
CA GLY A 158 0.76 -16.86 0.93
C GLY A 158 1.45 -18.14 1.40
N ALA A 159 1.00 -18.77 2.49
CA ALA A 159 1.55 -20.05 2.97
C ALA A 159 1.38 -21.17 1.92
N THR A 160 0.22 -21.24 1.27
CA THR A 160 -0.05 -22.22 0.21
C THR A 160 0.89 -22.04 -0.99
N PHE A 161 1.11 -20.79 -1.43
CA PHE A 161 2.08 -20.50 -2.48
C PHE A 161 3.51 -20.86 -2.06
N ALA A 162 3.88 -20.57 -0.81
CA ALA A 162 5.20 -20.91 -0.27
C ALA A 162 5.40 -22.44 -0.17
N ALA A 163 4.37 -23.21 0.17
CA ALA A 163 4.43 -24.66 0.22
C ALA A 163 4.64 -25.29 -1.17
N ILE A 164 4.05 -24.70 -2.22
CA ILE A 164 4.15 -25.21 -3.60
C ILE A 164 5.48 -24.79 -4.25
N TYR A 165 5.91 -23.54 -4.08
CA TYR A 165 7.01 -22.92 -4.84
C TYR A 165 8.17 -22.44 -3.99
N SER A 166 8.17 -22.56 -2.70
CA SER A 166 8.99 -21.88 -1.67
C SER A 166 8.63 -20.40 -1.49
N TRP A 167 8.87 -19.87 -0.29
CA TRP A 167 8.63 -18.46 0.02
C TRP A 167 9.57 -17.52 -0.76
N HIS A 168 10.81 -17.93 -1.04
CA HIS A 168 11.77 -17.19 -1.89
C HIS A 168 11.21 -16.97 -3.29
N THR A 169 10.81 -18.08 -3.94
CA THR A 169 10.25 -18.05 -5.29
C THR A 169 8.95 -17.23 -5.33
N THR A 170 8.12 -17.35 -4.31
CA THR A 170 6.87 -16.58 -4.21
C THR A 170 7.16 -15.08 -4.20
N PHE A 171 8.09 -14.59 -3.38
CA PHE A 171 8.47 -13.17 -3.38
C PHE A 171 9.09 -12.73 -4.72
N HIS A 172 9.90 -13.56 -5.37
CA HIS A 172 10.45 -13.24 -6.68
C HIS A 172 9.34 -13.04 -7.72
N TRP A 173 8.38 -13.96 -7.81
CA TRP A 173 7.29 -13.85 -8.77
C TRP A 173 6.43 -12.60 -8.54
N PHE A 174 6.05 -12.34 -7.29
CA PHE A 174 5.22 -11.17 -6.99
C PHE A 174 5.96 -9.85 -7.24
N GLY A 175 7.26 -9.80 -6.93
CA GLY A 175 8.08 -8.66 -7.26
C GLY A 175 8.18 -8.40 -8.77
N ILE A 176 8.38 -9.44 -9.58
CA ILE A 176 8.42 -9.34 -11.05
C ILE A 176 7.06 -8.88 -11.61
N ILE A 177 5.96 -9.47 -11.13
CA ILE A 177 4.61 -9.09 -11.55
C ILE A 177 4.36 -7.61 -11.24
N GLY A 178 4.73 -7.15 -10.04
CA GLY A 178 4.54 -5.77 -9.64
C GLY A 178 5.37 -4.78 -10.46
N VAL A 179 6.64 -5.07 -10.71
CA VAL A 179 7.50 -4.23 -11.58
C VAL A 179 6.95 -4.22 -13.01
N GLY A 180 6.57 -5.38 -13.56
CA GLY A 180 5.96 -5.49 -14.89
C GLY A 180 4.67 -4.66 -14.99
N TYR A 181 3.83 -4.72 -13.96
CA TYR A 181 2.63 -3.90 -13.89
C TYR A 181 2.95 -2.40 -13.80
N GLY A 182 4.01 -2.03 -13.07
CA GLY A 182 4.52 -0.66 -13.02
C GLY A 182 4.92 -0.13 -14.40
N VAL A 183 5.58 -0.95 -15.21
CA VAL A 183 5.92 -0.62 -16.61
C VAL A 183 4.65 -0.39 -17.43
N ILE A 184 3.65 -1.27 -17.34
CA ILE A 184 2.35 -1.11 -18.01
C ILE A 184 1.70 0.21 -17.61
N LEU A 185 1.68 0.53 -16.32
CA LEU A 185 1.13 1.80 -15.81
C LEU A 185 1.87 3.02 -16.33
N ALA A 186 3.19 2.95 -16.49
CA ALA A 186 3.98 4.05 -17.04
C ALA A 186 3.51 4.47 -18.44
N PHE A 187 2.99 3.53 -19.22
CA PHE A 187 2.44 3.80 -20.56
C PHE A 187 0.95 4.17 -20.55
N LEU A 188 0.16 3.49 -19.73
CA LEU A 188 -1.30 3.64 -19.76
C LEU A 188 -1.83 4.75 -18.86
N LEU A 189 -1.18 5.00 -17.71
CA LEU A 189 -1.63 6.01 -16.77
C LEU A 189 -1.21 7.40 -17.26
N ARG A 190 -2.14 8.34 -17.22
CA ARG A 190 -1.90 9.74 -17.59
C ARG A 190 -2.19 10.64 -16.40
N ASP A 191 -1.32 11.62 -16.19
CA ASP A 191 -1.65 12.72 -15.30
C ASP A 191 -2.73 13.56 -15.92
N LYS A 192 -3.65 14.04 -15.11
CA LYS A 192 -4.51 15.13 -15.50
C LYS A 192 -3.76 16.42 -15.20
N GLU A 193 -3.64 17.28 -16.20
CA GLU A 193 -3.12 18.63 -15.97
C GLU A 193 -3.85 19.22 -14.76
N ARG A 194 -3.10 19.61 -13.74
CA ARG A 194 -3.67 20.39 -12.64
C ARG A 194 -4.26 21.62 -13.29
N GLY A 195 -5.60 21.64 -13.44
CA GLY A 195 -6.28 22.79 -14.01
C GLY A 195 -5.67 24.01 -13.38
N SER A 196 -5.16 24.93 -14.17
CA SER A 196 -4.59 26.19 -13.71
C SER A 196 -5.57 26.74 -12.68
N VAL A 197 -5.23 26.56 -11.40
CA VAL A 197 -5.93 27.26 -10.34
C VAL A 197 -5.85 28.69 -10.78
N SER A 198 -7.00 29.26 -11.11
CA SER A 198 -7.14 30.62 -11.61
C SER A 198 -6.12 31.49 -10.90
N GLU A 199 -5.27 32.19 -11.64
CA GLU A 199 -4.14 32.98 -11.08
C GLU A 199 -4.56 33.93 -9.94
N ASN A 200 -5.86 34.16 -9.80
CA ASN A 200 -6.47 34.94 -8.72
C ASN A 200 -6.60 34.20 -7.36
N GLN A 201 -6.36 32.89 -7.29
CA GLN A 201 -6.22 32.14 -6.04
C GLN A 201 -4.79 31.63 -5.87
N LYS A 202 -3.80 32.53 -5.84
CA LYS A 202 -2.54 32.27 -5.17
C LYS A 202 -2.86 32.07 -3.67
N MET A 203 -3.34 30.87 -3.31
CA MET A 203 -3.39 30.48 -1.91
C MET A 203 -1.99 30.70 -1.35
N LYS A 204 -1.85 31.65 -0.41
CA LYS A 204 -0.60 31.88 0.34
C LYS A 204 -0.14 30.51 0.80
N LYS A 205 1.04 30.06 0.35
CA LYS A 205 1.64 28.81 0.79
C LYS A 205 1.79 28.88 2.30
N ILE A 206 0.87 28.27 3.02
CA ILE A 206 0.94 28.20 4.47
C ILE A 206 2.14 27.29 4.81
N PRO A 207 3.08 27.72 5.67
CA PRO A 207 4.17 26.86 6.10
C PRO A 207 3.62 25.55 6.67
N VAL A 208 4.24 24.43 6.33
CA VAL A 208 3.80 23.07 6.74
C VAL A 208 3.61 23.00 8.26
N LEU A 209 4.53 23.59 9.03
CA LEU A 209 4.46 23.61 10.48
C LEU A 209 3.20 24.33 11.01
N LYS A 210 2.80 25.41 10.34
CA LYS A 210 1.57 26.15 10.69
C LYS A 210 0.32 25.34 10.33
N SER A 211 0.33 24.62 9.21
CA SER A 211 -0.76 23.72 8.82
C SER A 211 -0.92 22.57 9.80
N LEU A 212 0.18 21.97 10.25
CA LEU A 212 0.18 20.95 11.30
C LEU A 212 -0.35 21.50 12.63
N GLY A 213 0.08 22.71 13.03
CA GLY A 213 -0.43 23.35 14.23
C GLY A 213 -1.94 23.56 14.19
N MET A 214 -2.48 24.04 13.07
CA MET A 214 -3.93 24.20 12.89
C MET A 214 -4.67 22.85 12.93
N LEU A 215 -4.08 21.79 12.36
CA LEU A 215 -4.66 20.44 12.36
C LEU A 215 -4.75 19.88 13.79
N PHE A 216 -3.65 19.94 14.53
CA PHE A 216 -3.59 19.42 15.91
C PHE A 216 -4.41 20.26 16.91
N SER A 217 -4.67 21.52 16.61
CA SER A 217 -5.57 22.36 17.41
C SER A 217 -7.05 22.08 17.18
N ASN A 218 -7.39 21.29 16.16
CA ASN A 218 -8.78 21.00 15.82
C ASN A 218 -9.27 19.75 16.55
N VAL A 219 -10.26 19.91 17.44
CA VAL A 219 -10.86 18.82 18.21
C VAL A 219 -11.46 17.73 17.31
N PHE A 220 -12.08 18.10 16.19
CA PHE A 220 -12.65 17.14 15.24
C PHE A 220 -11.57 16.22 14.62
N PHE A 221 -10.35 16.73 14.43
CA PHE A 221 -9.22 15.90 13.99
C PHE A 221 -8.96 14.78 14.99
N TRP A 222 -8.93 15.05 16.28
CA TRP A 222 -8.69 14.05 17.31
C TRP A 222 -9.82 13.04 17.41
N ILE A 223 -11.08 13.48 17.31
CA ILE A 223 -12.24 12.57 17.30
C ILE A 223 -12.14 11.58 16.12
N ILE A 224 -11.85 12.07 14.92
CA ILE A 224 -11.70 11.23 13.74
C ILE A 224 -10.49 10.29 13.90
N LEU A 225 -9.37 10.79 14.40
CA LEU A 225 -8.18 9.99 14.64
C LEU A 225 -8.47 8.83 15.58
N PHE A 226 -9.09 9.09 16.74
CA PHE A 226 -9.49 8.06 17.70
C PHE A 226 -10.49 7.07 17.11
N TYR A 227 -11.46 7.56 16.36
CA TYR A 227 -12.46 6.70 15.69
C TYR A 227 -11.82 5.68 14.75
N PHE A 228 -10.75 6.04 14.05
CA PHE A 228 -10.03 5.11 13.18
C PHE A 228 -8.96 4.28 13.91
N CYS A 229 -8.26 4.84 14.89
CA CYS A 229 -7.19 4.14 15.61
C CYS A 229 -7.70 3.06 16.54
N VAL A 230 -8.75 3.34 17.32
CA VAL A 230 -9.24 2.41 18.37
C VAL A 230 -9.72 1.07 17.78
N PRO A 231 -10.59 1.00 16.76
CA PRO A 231 -10.97 -0.28 16.16
C PRO A 231 -9.91 -0.83 15.19
N GLY A 232 -9.07 0.03 14.62
CA GLY A 232 -8.04 -0.37 13.66
C GLY A 232 -6.92 -1.20 14.29
N THR A 233 -6.49 -0.86 15.51
CA THR A 233 -5.39 -1.53 16.19
C THR A 233 -5.67 -3.00 16.51
N PRO A 234 -6.78 -3.38 17.19
CA PRO A 234 -7.10 -4.79 17.43
C PRO A 234 -7.33 -5.56 16.14
N GLY A 235 -8.00 -4.94 15.15
CA GLY A 235 -8.24 -5.56 13.85
C GLY A 235 -6.94 -5.88 13.10
N TRP A 236 -5.96 -4.97 13.16
CA TRP A 236 -4.66 -5.19 12.57
C TRP A 236 -3.88 -6.31 13.29
N ALA A 237 -3.88 -6.32 14.62
CA ALA A 237 -3.25 -7.36 15.42
C ALA A 237 -3.85 -8.72 15.09
N ALA A 238 -5.18 -8.83 15.09
CA ALA A 238 -5.88 -10.08 14.77
C ALA A 238 -5.49 -10.60 13.38
N LYS A 239 -5.52 -9.75 12.35
CA LYS A 239 -5.18 -10.15 10.97
C LYS A 239 -3.77 -10.72 10.83
N ASN A 240 -2.80 -10.19 11.56
CA ASN A 240 -1.40 -10.62 11.45
C ASN A 240 -1.08 -11.86 12.30
N TRP A 241 -1.79 -12.05 13.41
CA TRP A 241 -1.52 -13.13 14.34
C TRP A 241 -2.50 -14.31 14.27
N LEU A 242 -3.66 -14.12 13.65
CA LEU A 242 -4.70 -15.14 13.56
C LEU A 242 -4.21 -16.45 12.91
N PRO A 243 -3.43 -16.44 11.80
CA PRO A 243 -2.88 -17.65 11.22
C PRO A 243 -2.00 -18.42 12.21
N THR A 244 -1.11 -17.74 12.92
CA THR A 244 -0.25 -18.33 13.94
C THR A 244 -1.06 -18.90 15.11
N LEU A 245 -2.07 -18.16 15.60
CA LEU A 245 -2.95 -18.62 16.68
C LEU A 245 -3.72 -19.89 16.29
N PHE A 246 -4.22 -19.99 15.08
CA PHE A 246 -4.92 -21.18 14.62
C PHE A 246 -3.98 -22.37 14.47
N SER A 247 -2.77 -22.17 13.93
CA SER A 247 -1.76 -23.22 13.88
C SER A 247 -1.44 -23.78 15.26
N ASP A 248 -1.16 -22.88 16.22
CA ASP A 248 -0.73 -23.26 17.57
C ASP A 248 -1.88 -23.86 18.41
N SER A 249 -3.11 -23.32 18.29
CA SER A 249 -4.24 -23.70 19.14
C SER A 249 -4.99 -24.93 18.64
N LEU A 250 -5.07 -25.13 17.34
CA LEU A 250 -5.86 -26.19 16.72
C LEU A 250 -4.99 -27.29 16.12
N SER A 251 -3.66 -27.17 16.20
CA SER A 251 -2.70 -28.07 15.56
C SER A 251 -3.02 -28.31 14.07
N ILE A 252 -3.55 -27.27 13.42
CA ILE A 252 -3.88 -27.31 11.98
C ILE A 252 -2.60 -26.97 11.23
N ASP A 253 -2.21 -27.86 10.33
CA ASP A 253 -1.18 -27.58 9.34
C ASP A 253 -1.71 -26.50 8.38
N ILE A 254 -1.01 -25.36 8.31
CA ILE A 254 -1.38 -24.22 7.46
C ILE A 254 -0.68 -24.31 6.09
N SER A 255 -0.02 -25.44 5.80
CA SER A 255 0.62 -25.70 4.50
C SER A 255 -0.39 -25.94 3.38
#